data_6f0b5743224946bd213e7aa4172afdd0
#
_entry.id   6f0b5743224946bd213e7aa4172afdd0
#
_cell.length_a   1.000
_cell.length_b   1.000
_cell.length_c   1.000
_cell.angle_alpha   90.00
_cell.angle_beta   90.00
_cell.angle_gamma   90.00
#
_symmetry.space_group_name_H-M   'P 1'
#
loop_
_entity.id
_entity.type
_entity.pdbx_description
1 polymer ?
#
loop_
_entity_poly.entity_id
_entity_poly.type
_entity_poly.pdbx_seq_one_letter_code
_entity_poly.pdbx_strand_id
1 'polypeptide(L)'
;MKEICKIPPEIYALLSEQRILNEEKFRFIQFIIVSEVGDSIVLFNSLTRQMVLLDKDEYNNLTKHRETYDFLIKNWILVPEKFNDIKFYEQIYNLYSLIMRQNYINNFIVFPTTDCNARCFYCFERQAQKKIMSNDTAVDVARFMIDKSKGHDITIQLFGGEPLCNIAAIDTIFNFLKANNAVYKSWMISNGYLF
;
A
#
# COMPACT_ATOMS: atom_id res chain seq x y z
N MET A 1 29.24 -3.21 1.57
CA MET A 1 27.89 -2.61 1.46
C MET A 1 27.16 -3.09 0.20
N LYS A 2 25.87 -3.41 0.28
CA LYS A 2 25.00 -3.75 -0.86
C LYS A 2 23.66 -3.03 -0.73
N GLU A 3 23.27 -2.28 -1.77
CA GLU A 3 21.93 -1.70 -1.84
C GLU A 3 20.95 -2.79 -2.33
N ILE A 4 19.90 -3.06 -1.55
CA ILE A 4 18.91 -4.10 -1.85
C ILE A 4 17.67 -3.48 -2.51
N CYS A 5 17.24 -2.30 -2.05
CA CYS A 5 16.11 -1.58 -2.58
C CYS A 5 16.49 -0.09 -2.72
N LYS A 6 16.16 0.50 -3.87
CA LYS A 6 16.47 1.90 -4.17
C LYS A 6 15.36 2.84 -3.73
N ILE A 7 15.72 4.09 -3.51
CA ILE A 7 14.74 5.16 -3.31
C ILE A 7 13.86 5.28 -4.58
N PRO A 8 12.53 5.33 -4.44
CA PRO A 8 11.65 5.59 -5.58
C PRO A 8 12.03 6.89 -6.31
N PRO A 9 11.97 6.92 -7.66
CA PRO A 9 12.42 8.06 -8.47
C PRO A 9 11.76 9.39 -8.06
N GLU A 10 10.49 9.35 -7.69
CA GLU A 10 9.70 10.52 -7.28
C GLU A 10 10.22 11.13 -5.97
N ILE A 11 10.61 10.27 -5.03
CA ILE A 11 11.23 10.70 -3.77
C ILE A 11 12.65 11.18 -4.03
N TYR A 12 13.38 10.50 -4.91
CA TYR A 12 14.75 10.91 -5.24
C TYR A 12 14.80 12.32 -5.86
N ALA A 13 13.85 12.66 -6.72
CA ALA A 13 13.75 14.01 -7.29
C ALA A 13 13.57 15.08 -6.19
N LEU A 14 12.67 14.83 -5.22
CA LEU A 14 12.47 15.74 -4.08
C LEU A 14 13.75 15.89 -3.23
N LEU A 15 14.47 14.80 -3.00
CA LEU A 15 15.67 14.78 -2.18
C LEU A 15 16.85 15.46 -2.85
N SER A 16 16.95 15.39 -4.18
CA SER A 16 18.06 16.00 -4.93
C SER A 16 18.07 17.52 -4.87
N GLU A 17 16.94 18.15 -4.59
CA GLU A 17 16.82 19.60 -4.40
C GLU A 17 17.30 20.05 -3.01
N GLN A 18 17.38 19.15 -2.04
CA GLN A 18 17.82 19.45 -0.68
C GLN A 18 19.32 19.16 -0.54
N ARG A 19 20.16 20.17 -0.63
CA ARG A 19 21.60 20.01 -0.40
C ARG A 19 21.89 19.83 1.09
N ILE A 20 22.52 18.70 1.44
CA ILE A 20 23.15 18.50 2.74
C ILE A 20 24.44 19.31 2.72
N LEU A 21 24.41 20.51 3.29
CA LEU A 21 25.58 21.40 3.35
C LEU A 21 26.47 21.02 4.55
N ASN A 22 27.78 21.03 4.31
CA ASN A 22 28.93 20.99 5.23
C ASN A 22 28.61 21.01 6.73
N GLU A 23 28.10 19.90 7.26
CA GLU A 23 27.97 19.69 8.69
C GLU A 23 29.03 18.70 9.17
N GLU A 24 29.54 18.92 10.38
CA GLU A 24 30.62 18.09 10.93
C GLU A 24 30.14 16.81 11.58
N LYS A 25 28.83 16.75 11.98
CA LYS A 25 28.26 15.61 12.69
C LYS A 25 26.98 15.12 12.02
N PHE A 26 26.90 13.80 11.86
CA PHE A 26 25.77 13.10 11.29
C PHE A 26 25.25 12.03 12.27
N ARG A 27 23.95 11.77 12.21
CA ARG A 27 23.27 10.68 12.92
C ARG A 27 22.35 9.93 11.96
N PHE A 28 21.92 8.75 12.35
CA PHE A 28 20.84 8.07 11.64
C PHE A 28 19.56 8.90 11.73
N ILE A 29 18.83 8.96 10.59
CA ILE A 29 17.47 9.51 10.58
C ILE A 29 16.57 8.63 11.46
N GLN A 30 15.62 9.23 12.19
CA GLN A 30 14.78 8.46 13.15
C GLN A 30 13.90 7.36 12.53
N PHE A 31 13.73 7.38 11.20
CA PHE A 31 12.92 6.40 10.47
C PHE A 31 13.70 5.19 9.97
N ILE A 32 14.91 4.97 10.48
CA ILE A 32 15.71 3.77 10.17
C ILE A 32 15.32 2.63 11.09
N ILE A 33 15.03 1.49 10.49
CA ILE A 33 14.89 0.21 11.17
C ILE A 33 16.19 -0.55 10.95
N VAL A 34 16.82 -0.97 12.04
CA VAL A 34 18.07 -1.74 12.03
C VAL A 34 17.75 -3.18 12.40
N SER A 35 18.24 -4.14 11.63
CA SER A 35 18.07 -5.57 11.90
C SER A 35 19.35 -6.32 11.61
N GLU A 36 19.70 -7.29 12.45
CA GLU A 36 20.81 -8.20 12.22
C GLU A 36 20.34 -9.43 11.43
N VAL A 37 21.08 -9.80 10.41
CA VAL A 37 20.84 -10.99 9.59
C VAL A 37 22.17 -11.72 9.36
N GLY A 38 22.43 -12.76 10.15
CA GLY A 38 23.72 -13.43 10.17
C GLY A 38 24.87 -12.50 10.57
N ASP A 39 25.87 -12.36 9.70
CA ASP A 39 27.02 -11.47 9.93
C ASP A 39 26.82 -10.08 9.33
N SER A 40 25.62 -9.74 8.91
CA SER A 40 25.29 -8.46 8.26
C SER A 40 24.27 -7.68 9.05
N ILE A 41 24.26 -6.35 8.83
CA ILE A 41 23.28 -5.41 9.36
C ILE A 41 22.44 -4.89 8.20
N VAL A 42 21.13 -4.99 8.33
CA VAL A 42 20.16 -4.40 7.39
C VAL A 42 19.71 -3.06 7.95
N LEU A 43 19.85 -2.02 7.15
CA LEU A 43 19.29 -0.69 7.39
C LEU A 43 18.10 -0.51 6.45
N PHE A 44 16.91 -0.29 6.98
CA PHE A 44 15.71 0.00 6.20
C PHE A 44 15.17 1.38 6.57
N ASN A 45 15.17 2.30 5.61
CA ASN A 45 14.54 3.60 5.78
C ASN A 45 13.04 3.48 5.44
N SER A 46 12.19 3.53 6.45
CA SER A 46 10.74 3.35 6.29
C SER A 46 10.05 4.49 5.52
N LEU A 47 10.65 5.68 5.41
CA LEU A 47 10.13 6.78 4.60
C LEU A 47 10.49 6.64 3.12
N THR A 48 11.77 6.44 2.84
CA THR A 48 12.26 6.35 1.45
C THR A 48 12.15 4.95 0.87
N ARG A 49 11.82 3.95 1.70
CA ARG A 49 11.76 2.51 1.36
C ARG A 49 13.09 1.93 0.89
N GLN A 50 14.18 2.64 1.11
CA GLN A 50 15.51 2.15 0.76
C GLN A 50 15.96 1.10 1.77
N MET A 51 16.61 0.06 1.28
CA MET A 51 17.20 -1.01 2.08
C MET A 51 18.67 -1.19 1.71
N VAL A 52 19.54 -1.19 2.71
CA VAL A 52 20.99 -1.34 2.57
C VAL A 52 21.48 -2.43 3.50
N LEU A 53 22.36 -3.28 2.98
CA LEU A 53 23.06 -4.31 3.74
C LEU A 53 24.50 -3.86 3.96
N LEU A 54 24.94 -3.85 5.20
CA LEU A 54 26.31 -3.57 5.64
C LEU A 54 26.90 -4.77 6.33
N ASP A 55 28.22 -4.93 6.26
CA ASP A 55 28.94 -5.81 7.16
C ASP A 55 28.95 -5.20 8.59
N LYS A 56 29.06 -6.05 9.62
CA LYS A 56 29.12 -5.58 11.01
C LYS A 56 30.28 -4.60 11.25
N ASP A 57 31.43 -4.80 10.62
CA ASP A 57 32.57 -3.88 10.72
C ASP A 57 32.26 -2.51 10.08
N GLU A 58 31.67 -2.51 8.86
CA GLU A 58 31.21 -1.28 8.20
C GLU A 58 30.23 -0.49 9.09
N TYR A 59 29.24 -1.20 9.69
CA TYR A 59 28.24 -0.56 10.54
C TYR A 59 28.84 0.04 11.83
N ASN A 60 29.72 -0.71 12.50
CA ASN A 60 30.32 -0.28 13.76
C ASN A 60 31.41 0.80 13.58
N ASN A 61 32.01 0.90 12.40
CA ASN A 61 33.15 1.78 12.10
C ASN A 61 32.87 2.68 10.88
N LEU A 62 31.65 3.20 10.73
CA LEU A 62 31.21 3.96 9.54
C LEU A 62 32.19 5.06 9.11
N THR A 63 32.76 5.79 10.06
CA THR A 63 33.72 6.88 9.75
C THR A 63 35.03 6.40 9.14
N LYS A 64 35.39 5.13 9.29
CA LYS A 64 36.56 4.50 8.66
C LYS A 64 36.26 4.04 7.23
N HIS A 65 34.99 3.74 6.92
CA HIS A 65 34.52 3.27 5.63
C HIS A 65 33.92 4.42 4.83
N ARG A 66 34.79 5.29 4.30
CA ARG A 66 34.41 6.57 3.69
C ARG A 66 33.34 6.43 2.60
N GLU A 67 33.50 5.48 1.71
CA GLU A 67 32.53 5.24 0.60
C GLU A 67 31.14 4.88 1.13
N THR A 68 31.08 3.99 2.13
CA THR A 68 29.81 3.62 2.82
C THR A 68 29.22 4.83 3.52
N TYR A 69 30.03 5.57 4.24
CA TYR A 69 29.58 6.77 4.96
C TYR A 69 28.99 7.82 4.02
N ASP A 70 29.69 8.17 2.93
CA ASP A 70 29.24 9.15 1.93
C ASP A 70 27.96 8.65 1.19
N PHE A 71 27.87 7.34 0.94
CA PHE A 71 26.66 6.73 0.39
C PHE A 71 25.46 6.89 1.33
N LEU A 72 25.62 6.64 2.63
CA LEU A 72 24.53 6.74 3.61
C LEU A 72 24.05 8.19 3.76
N ILE A 73 24.95 9.18 3.68
CA ILE A 73 24.61 10.62 3.66
C ILE A 73 23.83 10.94 2.39
N LYS A 74 24.34 10.56 1.22
CA LYS A 74 23.71 10.84 -0.07
C LYS A 74 22.29 10.26 -0.17
N ASN A 75 22.02 9.18 0.55
CA ASN A 75 20.75 8.45 0.51
C ASN A 75 19.85 8.70 1.74
N TRP A 76 20.14 9.76 2.52
CA TRP A 76 19.29 10.18 3.64
C TRP A 76 19.10 9.11 4.73
N ILE A 77 20.07 8.22 4.86
CA ILE A 77 20.17 7.27 5.97
C ILE A 77 20.91 7.94 7.13
N LEU A 78 21.99 8.66 6.82
CA LEU A 78 22.64 9.57 7.73
C LEU A 78 22.26 11.02 7.38
N VAL A 79 21.86 11.78 8.39
CA VAL A 79 21.43 13.18 8.26
C VAL A 79 22.20 14.04 9.26
N PRO A 80 22.33 15.35 9.02
CA PRO A 80 22.93 16.27 9.98
C PRO A 80 22.29 16.14 11.37
N GLU A 81 23.08 16.33 12.43
CA GLU A 81 22.57 16.16 13.81
C GLU A 81 21.36 17.02 14.12
N LYS A 82 21.28 18.23 13.57
CA LYS A 82 20.18 19.19 13.73
C LYS A 82 19.07 19.03 12.69
N PHE A 83 19.10 17.97 11.88
CA PHE A 83 18.10 17.74 10.84
C PHE A 83 16.70 17.54 11.45
N ASN A 84 15.68 18.16 10.83
CA ASN A 84 14.30 18.04 11.28
C ASN A 84 13.59 16.87 10.58
N ASP A 85 13.64 15.70 11.22
CA ASP A 85 13.04 14.47 10.71
C ASP A 85 11.52 14.59 10.49
N ILE A 86 10.82 15.33 11.34
CA ILE A 86 9.35 15.50 11.25
C ILE A 86 8.99 16.34 10.02
N LYS A 87 9.70 17.46 9.80
CA LYS A 87 9.48 18.27 8.60
C LYS A 87 9.77 17.47 7.33
N PHE A 88 10.79 16.64 7.36
CA PHE A 88 11.12 15.75 6.25
C PHE A 88 10.01 14.70 6.01
N TYR A 89 9.49 14.09 7.08
CA TYR A 89 8.34 13.20 7.00
C TYR A 89 7.14 13.89 6.35
N GLU A 90 6.79 15.11 6.78
CA GLU A 90 5.68 15.88 6.22
C GLU A 90 5.86 16.14 4.72
N GLN A 91 7.07 16.46 4.27
CA GLN A 91 7.37 16.67 2.86
C GLN A 91 7.19 15.38 2.04
N ILE A 92 7.72 14.25 2.52
CA ILE A 92 7.57 12.95 1.88
C ILE A 92 6.10 12.53 1.87
N TYR A 93 5.37 12.69 2.97
CA TYR A 93 3.95 12.37 3.07
C TYR A 93 3.11 13.21 2.10
N ASN A 94 3.38 14.51 2.00
CA ASN A 94 2.68 15.38 1.07
C ASN A 94 2.96 15.00 -0.39
N LEU A 95 4.20 14.64 -0.71
CA LEU A 95 4.57 14.15 -2.04
C LEU A 95 3.81 12.86 -2.39
N TYR A 96 3.82 11.87 -1.50
CA TYR A 96 3.05 10.64 -1.69
C TYR A 96 1.55 10.92 -1.84
N SER A 97 1.01 11.82 -1.04
CA SER A 97 -0.39 12.21 -1.12
C SER A 97 -0.74 12.85 -2.47
N LEU A 98 0.17 13.63 -3.06
CA LEU A 98 -0.01 14.22 -4.38
C LEU A 98 0.08 13.17 -5.50
N ILE A 99 1.07 12.29 -5.43
CA ILE A 99 1.28 11.21 -6.43
C ILE A 99 0.11 10.22 -6.38
N MET A 100 -0.37 9.88 -5.16
CA MET A 100 -1.46 8.92 -4.95
C MET A 100 -2.85 9.53 -5.06
N ARG A 101 -2.98 10.84 -5.31
CA ARG A 101 -4.25 11.50 -5.54
C ARG A 101 -4.86 11.05 -6.86
N GLN A 102 -5.53 9.90 -6.81
CA GLN A 102 -6.42 9.49 -7.89
C GLN A 102 -7.73 10.27 -7.79
N ASN A 103 -8.14 10.91 -8.88
CA ASN A 103 -9.44 11.58 -8.95
C ASN A 103 -10.60 10.60 -9.16
N TYR A 104 -10.33 9.31 -9.04
CA TYR A 104 -11.29 8.23 -9.27
C TYR A 104 -11.10 7.10 -8.25
N ILE A 105 -12.15 6.30 -8.08
CA ILE A 105 -12.12 5.04 -7.31
C ILE A 105 -12.49 3.93 -8.29
N ASN A 106 -11.62 2.95 -8.43
CA ASN A 106 -11.84 1.84 -9.36
C ASN A 106 -11.67 0.45 -8.73
N ASN A 107 -11.38 0.38 -7.43
CA ASN A 107 -11.32 -0.85 -6.67
C ASN A 107 -12.47 -0.90 -5.67
N PHE A 108 -13.31 -1.93 -5.77
CA PHE A 108 -14.51 -2.07 -4.95
C PHE A 108 -14.55 -3.45 -4.31
N ILE A 109 -14.94 -3.49 -3.04
CA ILE A 109 -15.31 -4.72 -2.34
C ILE A 109 -16.83 -4.68 -2.18
N VAL A 110 -17.52 -5.69 -2.71
CA VAL A 110 -18.99 -5.77 -2.71
C VAL A 110 -19.43 -6.95 -1.88
N PHE A 111 -20.39 -6.70 -1.01
CA PHE A 111 -21.03 -7.70 -0.16
C PHE A 111 -22.45 -7.92 -0.69
N PRO A 112 -22.68 -8.89 -1.59
CA PRO A 112 -24.02 -9.18 -2.08
C PRO A 112 -24.96 -9.63 -0.98
N THR A 113 -24.39 -10.26 0.06
CA THR A 113 -25.11 -10.67 1.27
C THR A 113 -24.15 -10.83 2.44
N THR A 114 -24.64 -10.64 3.66
CA THR A 114 -23.98 -11.07 4.90
C THR A 114 -24.47 -12.44 5.37
N ASP A 115 -25.41 -13.08 4.67
CA ASP A 115 -25.80 -14.46 4.96
C ASP A 115 -24.78 -15.45 4.40
N CYS A 116 -24.64 -16.60 5.06
CA CYS A 116 -23.72 -17.66 4.70
C CYS A 116 -24.34 -19.02 5.00
N ASN A 117 -24.12 -19.97 4.10
CA ASN A 117 -24.50 -21.36 4.27
C ASN A 117 -23.55 -22.18 5.16
N ALA A 118 -22.39 -21.57 5.61
CA ALA A 118 -21.46 -22.15 6.56
C ALA A 118 -21.56 -21.50 7.95
N ARG A 119 -20.94 -22.11 8.96
CA ARG A 119 -20.91 -21.64 10.35
C ARG A 119 -19.50 -21.81 10.94
N CYS A 120 -18.50 -21.24 10.28
CA CYS A 120 -17.11 -21.35 10.70
C CYS A 120 -16.92 -20.74 12.10
N PHE A 121 -16.20 -21.44 12.99
CA PHE A 121 -16.01 -20.99 14.37
C PHE A 121 -15.15 -19.72 14.48
N TYR A 122 -14.29 -19.45 13.50
CA TYR A 122 -13.39 -18.30 13.41
C TYR A 122 -13.97 -17.13 12.59
N CYS A 123 -15.22 -17.23 12.10
CA CYS A 123 -15.78 -16.22 11.22
C CYS A 123 -16.07 -14.92 11.98
N PHE A 124 -15.49 -13.81 11.54
CA PHE A 124 -15.69 -12.49 12.14
C PHE A 124 -17.11 -11.94 11.87
N GLU A 125 -17.80 -12.42 10.81
CA GLU A 125 -19.17 -12.04 10.48
C GLU A 125 -20.24 -12.93 11.17
N ARG A 126 -19.84 -13.90 12.01
CA ARG A 126 -20.76 -14.87 12.63
C ARG A 126 -21.94 -14.24 13.37
N GLN A 127 -21.73 -13.05 13.95
CA GLN A 127 -22.74 -12.30 14.70
C GLN A 127 -23.37 -11.17 13.88
N ALA A 128 -22.98 -10.98 12.62
CA ALA A 128 -23.52 -9.94 11.77
C ALA A 128 -25.02 -10.20 11.49
N GLN A 129 -25.81 -9.13 11.47
CA GLN A 129 -27.19 -9.20 11.05
C GLN A 129 -27.25 -9.63 9.59
N LYS A 130 -28.04 -10.65 9.27
CA LYS A 130 -28.25 -11.12 7.91
C LYS A 130 -28.92 -10.03 7.07
N LYS A 131 -28.24 -9.62 6.01
CA LYS A 131 -28.74 -8.67 5.01
C LYS A 131 -28.51 -9.26 3.63
N ILE A 132 -29.47 -9.07 2.75
CA ILE A 132 -29.42 -9.52 1.36
C ILE A 132 -29.60 -8.27 0.50
N MET A 133 -28.68 -8.03 -0.42
CA MET A 133 -28.77 -6.92 -1.36
C MET A 133 -29.94 -7.13 -2.31
N SER A 134 -30.82 -6.14 -2.44
CA SER A 134 -31.87 -6.16 -3.45
C SER A 134 -31.31 -5.87 -4.85
N ASN A 135 -32.08 -6.22 -5.90
CA ASN A 135 -31.68 -5.90 -7.28
C ASN A 135 -31.59 -4.38 -7.51
N ASP A 136 -32.45 -3.59 -6.88
CA ASP A 136 -32.40 -2.12 -6.97
C ASP A 136 -31.09 -1.59 -6.37
N THR A 137 -30.72 -2.08 -5.17
CA THR A 137 -29.44 -1.74 -4.56
C THR A 137 -28.26 -2.20 -5.44
N ALA A 138 -28.34 -3.37 -6.06
CA ALA A 138 -27.31 -3.86 -6.98
C ALA A 138 -27.12 -2.95 -8.21
N VAL A 139 -28.20 -2.42 -8.78
CA VAL A 139 -28.17 -1.42 -9.85
C VAL A 139 -27.49 -0.13 -9.36
N ASP A 140 -27.86 0.35 -8.16
CA ASP A 140 -27.26 1.57 -7.59
C ASP A 140 -25.77 1.40 -7.30
N VAL A 141 -25.36 0.23 -6.81
CA VAL A 141 -23.94 -0.10 -6.62
C VAL A 141 -23.18 -0.08 -7.94
N ALA A 142 -23.74 -0.72 -8.99
CA ALA A 142 -23.09 -0.72 -10.32
C ALA A 142 -23.00 0.69 -10.94
N ARG A 143 -24.04 1.50 -10.77
CA ARG A 143 -24.05 2.92 -11.20
C ARG A 143 -22.99 3.71 -10.45
N PHE A 144 -22.89 3.53 -9.13
CA PHE A 144 -21.85 4.16 -8.30
C PHE A 144 -20.45 3.78 -8.76
N MET A 145 -20.20 2.50 -9.09
CA MET A 145 -18.90 2.06 -9.61
C MET A 145 -18.53 2.78 -10.90
N ILE A 146 -19.47 2.89 -11.85
CA ILE A 146 -19.24 3.60 -13.13
C ILE A 146 -18.95 5.08 -12.88
N ASP A 147 -19.74 5.74 -12.02
CA ASP A 147 -19.56 7.16 -11.69
C ASP A 147 -18.17 7.41 -11.06
N LYS A 148 -17.78 6.58 -10.10
CA LYS A 148 -16.52 6.76 -9.38
C LYS A 148 -15.29 6.33 -10.14
N SER A 149 -15.42 5.37 -11.06
CA SER A 149 -14.29 4.94 -11.90
C SER A 149 -13.90 5.97 -12.97
N LYS A 150 -14.78 6.89 -13.31
CA LYS A 150 -14.55 7.94 -14.34
C LYS A 150 -13.95 7.40 -15.64
N GLY A 151 -14.44 6.24 -16.08
CA GLY A 151 -13.99 5.58 -17.30
C GLY A 151 -12.73 4.72 -17.18
N HIS A 152 -12.17 4.59 -15.97
CA HIS A 152 -11.08 3.64 -15.72
C HIS A 152 -11.61 2.23 -15.48
N ASP A 153 -10.75 1.22 -15.74
CA ASP A 153 -11.06 -0.19 -15.52
C ASP A 153 -11.45 -0.45 -14.07
N ILE A 154 -12.58 -1.11 -13.87
CA ILE A 154 -13.14 -1.42 -12.56
C ILE A 154 -12.61 -2.76 -12.07
N THR A 155 -12.20 -2.80 -10.82
CA THR A 155 -11.79 -4.02 -10.12
C THR A 155 -12.81 -4.33 -9.01
N ILE A 156 -13.39 -5.53 -9.02
CA ILE A 156 -14.45 -5.92 -8.10
C ILE A 156 -14.04 -7.17 -7.33
N GLN A 157 -14.00 -7.08 -6.03
CA GLN A 157 -13.90 -8.23 -5.14
C GLN A 157 -15.30 -8.52 -4.55
N LEU A 158 -15.84 -9.69 -4.82
CA LEU A 158 -17.04 -10.17 -4.16
C LEU A 158 -16.66 -10.84 -2.85
N PHE A 159 -17.26 -10.38 -1.76
CA PHE A 159 -16.99 -10.84 -0.40
C PHE A 159 -18.28 -10.85 0.43
N GLY A 160 -18.20 -11.03 1.75
CA GLY A 160 -19.32 -11.03 2.68
C GLY A 160 -19.50 -12.39 3.35
N GLY A 161 -20.73 -12.78 3.65
CA GLY A 161 -21.02 -14.12 4.17
C GLY A 161 -20.57 -15.19 3.17
N GLU A 162 -21.50 -15.61 2.32
CA GLU A 162 -21.18 -16.38 1.09
C GLU A 162 -21.79 -15.63 -0.10
N PRO A 163 -20.98 -15.04 -0.98
CA PRO A 163 -21.51 -14.25 -2.10
C PRO A 163 -22.48 -15.01 -2.99
N LEU A 164 -22.25 -16.31 -3.20
CA LEU A 164 -23.11 -17.17 -4.01
C LEU A 164 -24.50 -17.42 -3.42
N CYS A 165 -24.73 -17.07 -2.16
CA CYS A 165 -26.08 -17.06 -1.59
C CYS A 165 -26.96 -15.93 -2.17
N ASN A 166 -26.40 -15.00 -2.95
CA ASN A 166 -27.14 -13.93 -3.64
C ASN A 166 -26.64 -13.71 -5.07
N ILE A 167 -26.73 -14.74 -5.90
CA ILE A 167 -26.34 -14.71 -7.31
C ILE A 167 -27.14 -13.65 -8.08
N ALA A 168 -28.41 -13.43 -7.76
CA ALA A 168 -29.27 -12.46 -8.44
C ALA A 168 -28.71 -11.02 -8.38
N ALA A 169 -28.19 -10.62 -7.22
CA ALA A 169 -27.55 -9.30 -7.10
C ALA A 169 -26.22 -9.23 -7.87
N ILE A 170 -25.43 -10.30 -7.86
CA ILE A 170 -24.17 -10.40 -8.62
C ILE A 170 -24.44 -10.26 -10.11
N ASP A 171 -25.38 -11.02 -10.65
CA ASP A 171 -25.79 -10.97 -12.05
C ASP A 171 -26.34 -9.59 -12.42
N THR A 172 -27.14 -8.98 -11.54
CA THR A 172 -27.66 -7.62 -11.76
C THR A 172 -26.53 -6.60 -11.90
N ILE A 173 -25.51 -6.65 -11.02
CA ILE A 173 -24.32 -5.77 -11.09
C ILE A 173 -23.60 -5.98 -12.43
N PHE A 174 -23.26 -7.21 -12.77
CA PHE A 174 -22.47 -7.48 -13.96
C PHE A 174 -23.24 -7.18 -15.26
N ASN A 175 -24.55 -7.48 -15.30
CA ASN A 175 -25.38 -7.12 -16.45
C ASN A 175 -25.47 -5.61 -16.63
N PHE A 176 -25.59 -4.83 -15.55
CA PHE A 176 -25.61 -3.38 -15.61
C PHE A 176 -24.27 -2.82 -16.11
N LEU A 177 -23.14 -3.33 -15.60
CA LEU A 177 -21.80 -2.91 -16.05
C LEU A 177 -21.60 -3.22 -17.53
N LYS A 178 -21.97 -4.41 -18.00
CA LYS A 178 -21.90 -4.80 -19.41
C LYS A 178 -22.77 -3.91 -20.29
N ALA A 179 -24.02 -3.65 -19.88
CA ALA A 179 -24.95 -2.79 -20.62
C ALA A 179 -24.44 -1.34 -20.79
N ASN A 180 -23.58 -0.89 -19.86
CA ASN A 180 -22.94 0.44 -19.91
C ASN A 180 -21.51 0.41 -20.48
N ASN A 181 -21.08 -0.69 -21.10
CA ASN A 181 -19.75 -0.87 -21.70
C ASN A 181 -18.58 -0.63 -20.72
N ALA A 182 -18.80 -0.87 -19.43
CA ALA A 182 -17.75 -0.74 -18.44
C ALA A 182 -16.75 -1.90 -18.55
N VAL A 183 -15.47 -1.60 -18.56
CA VAL A 183 -14.40 -2.61 -18.51
C VAL A 183 -14.17 -2.98 -17.06
N TYR A 184 -14.25 -4.27 -16.74
CA TYR A 184 -14.04 -4.73 -15.36
C TYR A 184 -13.38 -6.09 -15.30
N LYS A 185 -12.71 -6.32 -14.16
CA LYS A 185 -12.27 -7.65 -13.71
C LYS A 185 -12.84 -7.92 -12.33
N SER A 186 -13.12 -9.18 -12.04
CA SER A 186 -13.69 -9.56 -10.76
C SER A 186 -13.09 -10.87 -10.24
N TRP A 187 -13.04 -10.98 -8.93
CA TRP A 187 -12.78 -12.23 -8.23
C TRP A 187 -13.68 -12.32 -7.00
N MET A 188 -13.76 -13.52 -6.44
CA MET A 188 -14.64 -13.84 -5.33
C MET A 188 -13.89 -14.60 -4.25
N ILE A 189 -14.19 -14.30 -2.99
CA ILE A 189 -13.85 -15.16 -1.87
C ILE A 189 -15.11 -15.95 -1.52
N SER A 190 -15.05 -17.26 -1.72
CA SER A 190 -16.16 -18.18 -1.53
C SER A 190 -15.72 -19.41 -0.74
N ASN A 191 -16.62 -20.02 0.01
CA ASN A 191 -16.37 -21.30 0.66
C ASN A 191 -16.47 -22.50 -0.32
N GLY A 192 -16.86 -22.25 -1.56
CA GLY A 192 -16.87 -23.23 -2.64
C GLY A 192 -18.01 -24.28 -2.56
N TYR A 193 -18.93 -24.16 -1.62
CA TYR A 193 -20.01 -25.17 -1.44
C TYR A 193 -21.09 -25.09 -2.52
N LEU A 194 -21.28 -23.92 -3.13
CA LEU A 194 -22.31 -23.66 -4.14
C LEU A 194 -21.80 -23.65 -5.59
N PHE A 195 -20.56 -24.12 -5.81
CA PHE A 195 -20.00 -24.34 -7.14
C PHE A 195 -20.50 -25.62 -7.78
#